data_76361bc628eca1b8829ddeeab4a65b97
#
_entry.id   76361bc628eca1b8829ddeeab4a65b97
#
_cell.length_a   1.000
_cell.length_b   1.000
_cell.length_c   1.000
_cell.angle_alpha   90.00
_cell.angle_beta   90.00
_cell.angle_gamma   90.00
#
_symmetry.space_group_name_H-M   'P 1'
#
loop_
_entity.id
_entity.type
_entity.pdbx_description
1 polymer ?
#
loop_
_entity_poly.entity_id
_entity_poly.type
_entity_poly.pdbx_seq_one_letter_code
_entity_poly.pdbx_strand_id
1 'polypeptide(L)'
;MSIKSARSQATLTPFSLPAIALFVITATLSACQAEPQPPRFPDADRPVAAIVSDRFSTENARDRLGEAEEVMAFSGVKPGMSVADIGAGEGYYTIRLSPIVGPKGRVLAQDIIPVTRDRLAQRVDRESLDNVSVRLGLPDDPRIPAMSFDRIFLVHMYHEVTAPYAFLWHLRAGLRQGGEIIVVDADREVRQHGMPRTQLACEFAALGLDQVRIATLAGTTDYAAAFRIARPRPEPGSIKACGTQS
;
A
#
# COMPACT_ATOMS: atom_id res chain seq x y z
N MET A 1 -38.85 58.65 72.94
CA MET A 1 -40.20 58.89 73.41
C MET A 1 -41.16 58.20 72.43
N SER A 2 -41.87 57.26 72.89
CA SER A 2 -43.22 56.78 72.63
C SER A 2 -43.45 55.89 71.45
N ILE A 3 -43.96 54.84 71.60
CA ILE A 3 -45.03 54.00 72.06
C ILE A 3 -45.33 52.86 71.03
N LYS A 4 -45.41 51.70 71.58
CA LYS A 4 -45.88 50.44 71.00
C LYS A 4 -47.15 50.48 70.19
N SER A 5 -47.29 49.57 69.22
CA SER A 5 -48.53 48.83 69.08
C SER A 5 -48.24 47.43 68.45
N ALA A 6 -48.64 46.42 69.20
CA ALA A 6 -48.68 45.04 68.77
C ALA A 6 -49.98 44.74 68.02
N ARG A 7 -49.92 44.00 66.92
CA ARG A 7 -51.05 43.27 66.36
C ARG A 7 -50.64 41.87 66.00
N SER A 8 -51.30 40.94 66.72
CA SER A 8 -51.37 39.51 66.47
C SER A 8 -52.03 39.25 65.09
N GLN A 9 -51.43 38.40 64.27
CA GLN A 9 -52.14 37.81 63.15
C GLN A 9 -51.86 36.27 63.15
N ALA A 10 -52.97 35.57 63.04
CA ALA A 10 -53.07 34.13 63.10
C ALA A 10 -52.40 33.45 61.93
N THR A 11 -51.65 32.40 62.26
CA THR A 11 -51.03 31.50 61.32
C THR A 11 -52.01 30.54 60.68
N LEU A 12 -52.23 30.61 59.39
CA LEU A 12 -52.87 29.57 58.60
C LEU A 12 -51.80 28.67 57.99
N THR A 13 -51.74 27.42 58.36
CA THR A 13 -50.90 26.39 57.79
C THR A 13 -51.45 25.93 56.44
N PRO A 14 -50.72 25.94 55.37
CA PRO A 14 -51.16 25.31 54.11
C PRO A 14 -50.85 23.80 54.14
N PHE A 15 -51.86 23.03 53.79
CA PHE A 15 -51.76 21.60 53.47
C PHE A 15 -50.81 21.35 52.34
N SER A 16 -49.73 20.56 52.59
CA SER A 16 -48.79 20.14 51.53
C SER A 16 -49.31 18.83 50.92
N LEU A 17 -49.62 18.90 49.61
CA LEU A 17 -49.86 17.73 48.77
C LEU A 17 -48.55 17.06 48.37
N PRO A 18 -48.45 15.72 48.42
CA PRO A 18 -47.22 15.05 47.96
C PRO A 18 -47.11 15.11 46.42
N ALA A 19 -46.03 15.68 45.90
CA ALA A 19 -45.70 15.63 44.49
C ALA A 19 -45.28 14.19 44.13
N ILE A 20 -46.10 13.52 43.31
CA ILE A 20 -45.75 12.24 42.71
C ILE A 20 -44.72 12.55 41.60
N ALA A 21 -43.43 12.26 41.88
CA ALA A 21 -42.38 12.32 40.87
C ALA A 21 -42.53 11.15 39.90
N LEU A 22 -43.01 11.44 38.69
CA LEU A 22 -43.06 10.49 37.60
C LEU A 22 -41.62 10.29 37.05
N PHE A 23 -40.98 9.20 37.47
CA PHE A 23 -39.68 8.79 36.90
C PHE A 23 -39.88 8.25 35.48
N VAL A 24 -39.61 9.06 34.47
CA VAL A 24 -39.53 8.61 33.06
C VAL A 24 -38.19 7.93 32.88
N ILE A 25 -38.19 6.58 32.91
CA ILE A 25 -37.01 5.78 32.52
C ILE A 25 -36.87 5.86 31.02
N THR A 26 -36.01 6.75 30.53
CA THR A 26 -35.55 6.74 29.14
C THR A 26 -34.59 5.57 28.96
N ALA A 27 -35.10 4.45 28.43
CA ALA A 27 -34.25 3.34 27.95
C ALA A 27 -33.45 3.84 26.76
N THR A 28 -32.19 4.17 26.97
CA THR A 28 -31.23 4.40 25.88
C THR A 28 -30.92 3.05 25.25
N LEU A 29 -31.52 2.79 24.07
CA LEU A 29 -31.09 1.71 23.19
C LEU A 29 -29.66 2.02 22.75
N SER A 30 -28.67 1.42 23.43
CA SER A 30 -27.30 1.36 22.95
C SER A 30 -27.30 0.49 21.69
N ALA A 31 -27.40 1.10 20.53
CA ALA A 31 -27.14 0.41 19.28
C ALA A 31 -25.68 -0.05 19.33
N CYS A 32 -25.44 -1.35 19.51
CA CYS A 32 -24.15 -1.97 19.26
C CYS A 32 -23.81 -1.68 17.79
N GLN A 33 -23.02 -0.66 17.55
CA GLN A 33 -22.38 -0.49 16.22
C GLN A 33 -21.41 -1.64 16.10
N ALA A 34 -21.75 -2.60 15.21
CA ALA A 34 -20.80 -3.64 14.83
C ALA A 34 -19.53 -2.96 14.31
N GLU A 35 -18.36 -3.34 14.85
CA GLU A 35 -17.10 -2.85 14.33
C GLU A 35 -17.04 -3.14 12.82
N PRO A 36 -16.55 -2.18 12.00
CA PRO A 36 -16.41 -2.39 10.58
C PRO A 36 -15.54 -3.63 10.34
N GLN A 37 -16.11 -4.64 9.71
CA GLN A 37 -15.34 -5.83 9.34
C GLN A 37 -14.23 -5.42 8.37
N PRO A 38 -13.00 -5.94 8.52
CA PRO A 38 -11.93 -5.65 7.58
C PRO A 38 -12.36 -6.05 6.16
N PRO A 39 -11.92 -5.31 5.13
CA PRO A 39 -12.28 -5.58 3.76
C PRO A 39 -11.83 -7.00 3.38
N ARG A 40 -12.73 -7.75 2.73
CA ARG A 40 -12.42 -9.11 2.26
C ARG A 40 -11.98 -9.05 0.82
N PHE A 41 -10.79 -9.56 0.55
CA PHE A 41 -10.24 -9.74 -0.78
C PHE A 41 -10.30 -11.22 -1.17
N PRO A 42 -10.37 -11.55 -2.46
CA PRO A 42 -10.21 -12.94 -2.89
C PRO A 42 -8.77 -13.41 -2.68
N ASP A 43 -8.60 -14.70 -2.44
CA ASP A 43 -7.29 -15.35 -2.41
C ASP A 43 -6.67 -15.39 -3.82
N ALA A 44 -5.35 -15.57 -3.89
CA ALA A 44 -4.68 -15.84 -5.15
C ALA A 44 -5.12 -17.19 -5.70
N ASP A 45 -5.60 -17.22 -6.95
CA ASP A 45 -5.91 -18.46 -7.67
C ASP A 45 -4.71 -18.87 -8.56
N ARG A 46 -3.53 -18.90 -7.95
CA ARG A 46 -2.25 -19.33 -8.52
C ARG A 46 -1.29 -19.76 -7.42
N PRO A 47 -0.25 -20.54 -7.73
CA PRO A 47 0.86 -20.75 -6.81
C PRO A 47 1.49 -19.41 -6.37
N VAL A 48 2.17 -19.44 -5.24
CA VAL A 48 3.00 -18.33 -4.75
C VAL A 48 4.42 -18.87 -4.55
N ALA A 49 5.40 -18.17 -5.07
CA ALA A 49 6.80 -18.55 -4.89
C ALA A 49 7.27 -18.21 -3.46
N ALA A 50 8.21 -18.98 -2.96
CA ALA A 50 8.85 -18.64 -1.69
C ALA A 50 9.70 -17.38 -1.83
N ILE A 51 9.77 -16.56 -0.77
CA ILE A 51 10.63 -15.40 -0.75
C ILE A 51 12.09 -15.88 -0.72
N VAL A 52 12.85 -15.53 -1.75
CA VAL A 52 14.27 -15.91 -1.87
C VAL A 52 15.22 -14.73 -1.85
N SER A 53 14.66 -13.51 -1.88
CA SER A 53 15.37 -12.21 -1.90
C SER A 53 16.77 -12.23 -2.58
N ASP A 54 17.81 -12.10 -1.83
CA ASP A 54 19.21 -11.91 -2.23
C ASP A 54 19.95 -13.17 -2.77
N ARG A 55 19.28 -14.32 -2.87
CA ARG A 55 19.93 -15.58 -3.32
C ARG A 55 19.83 -15.84 -4.82
N PHE A 56 18.98 -15.12 -5.53
CA PHE A 56 18.64 -15.46 -6.91
C PHE A 56 19.61 -14.91 -7.95
N SER A 57 20.13 -13.69 -7.75
CA SER A 57 21.17 -13.13 -8.61
C SER A 57 21.97 -12.07 -7.86
N THR A 58 23.27 -12.00 -8.15
CA THR A 58 24.12 -10.94 -7.61
C THR A 58 23.90 -9.65 -8.41
N GLU A 59 24.11 -8.48 -7.78
CA GLU A 59 24.09 -7.19 -8.48
C GLU A 59 24.98 -7.18 -9.71
N ASN A 60 26.20 -7.74 -9.60
CA ASN A 60 27.15 -7.87 -10.72
C ASN A 60 26.59 -8.71 -11.89
N ALA A 61 25.76 -9.70 -11.63
CA ALA A 61 25.14 -10.50 -12.70
C ALA A 61 24.08 -9.67 -13.45
N ARG A 62 23.28 -8.92 -12.71
CA ARG A 62 22.25 -8.01 -13.26
C ARG A 62 22.88 -6.85 -14.03
N ASP A 63 23.97 -6.28 -13.51
CA ASP A 63 24.74 -5.21 -14.19
C ASP A 63 25.32 -5.70 -15.52
N ARG A 64 25.86 -6.94 -15.58
CA ARG A 64 26.36 -7.50 -16.85
C ARG A 64 25.29 -7.68 -17.91
N LEU A 65 24.04 -7.83 -17.51
CA LEU A 65 22.89 -7.91 -18.43
C LEU A 65 22.34 -6.55 -18.80
N GLY A 66 22.79 -5.47 -18.17
CA GLY A 66 22.26 -4.12 -18.37
C GLY A 66 20.80 -3.96 -17.90
N GLU A 67 20.34 -4.83 -16.99
CA GLU A 67 18.93 -4.87 -16.58
C GLU A 67 18.43 -3.52 -16.07
N ALA A 68 19.18 -2.90 -15.15
CA ALA A 68 18.75 -1.65 -14.55
C ALA A 68 18.65 -0.52 -15.57
N GLU A 69 19.62 -0.37 -16.47
CA GLU A 69 19.63 0.65 -17.52
C GLU A 69 18.42 0.50 -18.44
N GLU A 70 18.14 -0.74 -18.87
CA GLU A 70 17.00 -1.02 -19.75
C GLU A 70 15.66 -0.73 -19.07
N VAL A 71 15.50 -1.14 -17.80
CA VAL A 71 14.28 -0.88 -17.02
C VAL A 71 14.12 0.60 -16.70
N MET A 72 15.20 1.33 -16.39
CA MET A 72 15.14 2.78 -16.17
C MET A 72 14.70 3.51 -17.43
N ALA A 73 15.26 3.14 -18.60
CA ALA A 73 14.85 3.67 -19.88
C ALA A 73 13.37 3.36 -20.20
N PHE A 74 12.94 2.11 -19.99
CA PHE A 74 11.56 1.67 -20.18
C PHE A 74 10.59 2.44 -19.26
N SER A 75 10.93 2.64 -17.98
CA SER A 75 10.09 3.32 -17.00
C SER A 75 9.90 4.80 -17.28
N GLY A 76 10.83 5.42 -18.02
CA GLY A 76 10.84 6.85 -18.27
C GLY A 76 10.97 7.68 -16.97
N VAL A 77 11.64 7.14 -15.96
CA VAL A 77 11.95 7.88 -14.73
C VAL A 77 12.84 9.09 -15.05
N LYS A 78 12.57 10.23 -14.38
CA LYS A 78 13.21 11.52 -14.68
C LYS A 78 13.58 12.27 -13.39
N PRO A 79 14.51 13.24 -13.48
CA PRO A 79 14.81 14.12 -12.36
C PRO A 79 13.55 14.81 -11.80
N GLY A 80 13.47 14.88 -10.48
CA GLY A 80 12.36 15.49 -9.73
C GLY A 80 11.19 14.56 -9.47
N MET A 81 11.14 13.35 -10.05
CA MET A 81 10.08 12.39 -9.79
C MET A 81 10.14 11.82 -8.36
N SER A 82 8.96 11.48 -7.84
CA SER A 82 8.79 10.67 -6.63
C SER A 82 8.56 9.23 -7.05
N VAL A 83 9.40 8.31 -6.59
CA VAL A 83 9.33 6.89 -6.97
C VAL A 83 9.31 6.00 -5.74
N ALA A 84 8.71 4.81 -5.87
CA ALA A 84 8.76 3.77 -4.86
C ALA A 84 9.41 2.50 -5.44
N ASP A 85 10.28 1.88 -4.66
CA ASP A 85 10.90 0.58 -4.89
C ASP A 85 10.34 -0.39 -3.85
N ILE A 86 9.42 -1.26 -4.26
CA ILE A 86 8.68 -2.16 -3.37
C ILE A 86 9.23 -3.57 -3.47
N GLY A 87 9.51 -4.18 -2.32
CA GLY A 87 10.31 -5.39 -2.25
C GLY A 87 11.75 -5.09 -2.63
N ALA A 88 12.27 -3.96 -2.12
CA ALA A 88 13.56 -3.41 -2.54
C ALA A 88 14.78 -4.31 -2.21
N GLY A 89 14.61 -5.30 -1.32
CA GLY A 89 15.69 -6.17 -0.90
C GLY A 89 16.87 -5.38 -0.33
N GLU A 90 18.07 -5.64 -0.83
CA GLU A 90 19.27 -4.91 -0.44
C GLU A 90 19.46 -3.58 -1.20
N GLY A 91 18.48 -3.16 -2.03
CA GLY A 91 18.45 -1.83 -2.64
C GLY A 91 19.09 -1.71 -4.02
N TYR A 92 19.14 -2.78 -4.79
CA TYR A 92 19.74 -2.75 -6.14
C TYR A 92 19.12 -1.65 -7.03
N TYR A 93 17.79 -1.54 -7.07
CA TYR A 93 17.10 -0.46 -7.79
C TYR A 93 17.13 0.86 -7.02
N THR A 94 16.98 0.82 -5.71
CA THR A 94 16.98 2.01 -4.84
C THR A 94 18.17 2.92 -5.09
N ILE A 95 19.41 2.35 -5.07
CA ILE A 95 20.64 3.13 -5.25
C ILE A 95 20.82 3.68 -6.67
N ARG A 96 20.19 3.05 -7.67
CA ARG A 96 20.20 3.50 -9.07
C ARG A 96 19.13 4.53 -9.36
N LEU A 97 17.98 4.43 -8.70
CA LEU A 97 16.89 5.42 -8.78
C LEU A 97 17.28 6.75 -8.15
N SER A 98 17.99 6.72 -7.02
CA SER A 98 18.37 7.91 -6.24
C SER A 98 19.08 8.99 -7.09
N PRO A 99 20.17 8.71 -7.83
CA PRO A 99 20.83 9.71 -8.65
C PRO A 99 19.99 10.16 -9.86
N ILE A 100 19.13 9.27 -10.42
CA ILE A 100 18.29 9.61 -11.57
C ILE A 100 17.23 10.62 -11.18
N VAL A 101 16.52 10.41 -10.06
CA VAL A 101 15.52 11.39 -9.60
C VAL A 101 16.16 12.64 -9.02
N GLY A 102 17.41 12.54 -8.55
CA GLY A 102 18.21 13.66 -8.06
C GLY A 102 17.68 14.32 -6.79
N PRO A 103 18.28 15.44 -6.36
CA PRO A 103 18.01 16.04 -5.04
C PRO A 103 16.60 16.63 -4.90
N LYS A 104 15.91 16.90 -6.00
CA LYS A 104 14.52 17.38 -6.00
C LYS A 104 13.50 16.23 -6.05
N GLY A 105 13.93 15.02 -6.43
CA GLY A 105 13.12 13.80 -6.42
C GLY A 105 13.16 13.10 -5.07
N ARG A 106 12.41 12.00 -4.95
CA ARG A 106 12.37 11.16 -3.75
C ARG A 106 12.27 9.69 -4.14
N VAL A 107 12.94 8.84 -3.39
CA VAL A 107 12.81 7.39 -3.47
C VAL A 107 12.28 6.88 -2.14
N LEU A 108 11.19 6.13 -2.17
CA LEU A 108 10.75 5.31 -1.05
C LEU A 108 11.14 3.87 -1.35
N ALA A 109 12.05 3.31 -0.55
CA ALA A 109 12.38 1.89 -0.59
C ALA A 109 11.62 1.13 0.49
N GLN A 110 10.96 0.05 0.13
CA GLN A 110 10.12 -0.71 1.06
C GLN A 110 10.44 -2.20 0.97
N ASP A 111 10.51 -2.85 2.12
CA ASP A 111 10.59 -4.31 2.22
C ASP A 111 9.69 -4.80 3.38
N ILE A 112 9.27 -6.06 3.33
CA ILE A 112 8.43 -6.67 4.38
C ILE A 112 9.26 -7.42 5.43
N ILE A 113 10.53 -7.69 5.15
CA ILE A 113 11.43 -8.41 6.04
C ILE A 113 12.22 -7.41 6.89
N PRO A 114 12.03 -7.37 8.23
CA PRO A 114 12.66 -6.36 9.08
C PRO A 114 14.19 -6.30 8.95
N VAL A 115 14.86 -7.44 8.93
CA VAL A 115 16.33 -7.49 8.83
C VAL A 115 16.83 -6.99 7.47
N THR A 116 16.11 -7.27 6.39
CA THR A 116 16.41 -6.76 5.04
C THR A 116 16.23 -5.25 5.00
N ARG A 117 15.09 -4.74 5.50
CA ARG A 117 14.83 -3.32 5.63
C ARG A 117 15.93 -2.60 6.42
N ASP A 118 16.42 -3.19 7.53
CA ASP A 118 17.46 -2.58 8.36
C ASP A 118 18.82 -2.53 7.63
N ARG A 119 19.18 -3.58 6.88
CA ARG A 119 20.37 -3.59 6.02
C ARG A 119 20.29 -2.54 4.91
N LEU A 120 19.10 -2.40 4.29
CA LEU A 120 18.86 -1.38 3.28
C LEU A 120 19.01 0.02 3.86
N ALA A 121 18.46 0.30 5.05
CA ALA A 121 18.64 1.57 5.73
C ALA A 121 20.11 1.88 6.00
N GLN A 122 20.88 0.91 6.49
CA GLN A 122 22.32 1.06 6.69
C GLN A 122 23.08 1.30 5.36
N ARG A 123 22.62 0.70 4.25
CA ARG A 123 23.20 0.96 2.92
C ARG A 123 22.94 2.38 2.49
N VAL A 124 21.70 2.86 2.61
CA VAL A 124 21.30 4.23 2.30
C VAL A 124 22.15 5.25 3.05
N ASP A 125 22.37 5.03 4.35
CA ASP A 125 23.22 5.88 5.20
C ASP A 125 24.69 5.85 4.74
N ARG A 126 25.25 4.65 4.50
CA ARG A 126 26.65 4.51 4.05
C ARG A 126 26.91 5.17 2.69
N GLU A 127 25.93 5.12 1.79
CA GLU A 127 26.04 5.70 0.45
C GLU A 127 25.56 7.16 0.39
N SER A 128 25.18 7.75 1.54
CA SER A 128 24.74 9.15 1.69
C SER A 128 23.61 9.52 0.71
N LEU A 129 22.59 8.67 0.63
CA LEU A 129 21.45 8.87 -0.28
C LEU A 129 20.34 9.72 0.38
N ASP A 130 20.57 11.03 0.48
CA ASP A 130 19.69 11.97 1.22
C ASP A 130 18.25 12.07 0.70
N ASN A 131 17.99 11.63 -0.53
CA ASN A 131 16.67 11.64 -1.15
C ASN A 131 15.93 10.28 -1.03
N VAL A 132 16.50 9.31 -0.28
CA VAL A 132 15.92 7.99 -0.06
C VAL A 132 15.35 7.88 1.34
N SER A 133 14.18 7.28 1.46
CA SER A 133 13.58 6.86 2.74
C SER A 133 13.26 5.38 2.71
N VAL A 134 13.52 4.68 3.82
CA VAL A 134 13.31 3.23 3.94
C VAL A 134 12.15 2.93 4.88
N ARG A 135 11.27 2.00 4.48
CA ARG A 135 10.05 1.65 5.24
C ARG A 135 9.83 0.15 5.32
N LEU A 136 9.25 -0.29 6.42
CA LEU A 136 8.70 -1.64 6.57
C LEU A 136 7.24 -1.65 6.11
N GLY A 137 6.91 -2.54 5.16
CA GLY A 137 5.54 -2.81 4.73
C GLY A 137 4.96 -4.07 5.34
N LEU A 138 3.79 -4.48 4.84
CA LEU A 138 3.15 -5.76 5.12
C LEU A 138 3.01 -6.56 3.82
N PRO A 139 2.80 -7.89 3.91
CA PRO A 139 2.64 -8.74 2.72
C PRO A 139 1.45 -8.34 1.82
N ASP A 140 0.39 -7.80 2.40
CA ASP A 140 -0.86 -7.38 1.76
C ASP A 140 -1.03 -5.86 1.64
N ASP A 141 -0.18 -5.09 2.33
CA ASP A 141 -0.19 -3.62 2.30
C ASP A 141 1.24 -3.06 2.33
N PRO A 142 1.74 -2.48 1.24
CA PRO A 142 3.07 -1.87 1.21
C PRO A 142 3.20 -0.63 2.11
N ARG A 143 2.12 -0.14 2.72
CA ARG A 143 2.07 1.02 3.63
C ARG A 143 2.67 2.29 3.03
N ILE A 144 2.40 2.53 1.76
CA ILE A 144 2.89 3.71 1.06
C ILE A 144 1.87 4.86 1.11
N PRO A 145 2.32 6.13 1.11
CA PRO A 145 1.41 7.27 1.12
C PRO A 145 0.61 7.36 -0.18
N ALA A 146 -0.68 7.73 -0.04
CA ALA A 146 -1.58 7.88 -1.19
C ALA A 146 -1.16 9.02 -2.12
N MET A 147 -1.41 8.87 -3.43
CA MET A 147 -1.18 9.88 -4.48
C MET A 147 0.21 10.52 -4.44
N SER A 148 1.25 9.72 -4.17
CA SER A 148 2.59 10.23 -3.88
C SER A 148 3.62 9.90 -4.96
N PHE A 149 3.38 8.92 -5.81
CA PHE A 149 4.41 8.38 -6.70
C PHE A 149 4.08 8.54 -8.17
N ASP A 150 5.09 8.98 -8.93
CA ASP A 150 5.08 9.02 -10.38
C ASP A 150 5.39 7.64 -10.97
N ARG A 151 6.23 6.85 -10.27
CA ARG A 151 6.56 5.46 -10.61
C ARG A 151 6.60 4.61 -9.35
N ILE A 152 6.07 3.38 -9.45
CA ILE A 152 6.21 2.35 -8.42
C ILE A 152 6.84 1.14 -9.10
N PHE A 153 7.97 0.66 -8.58
CA PHE A 153 8.69 -0.48 -9.12
C PHE A 153 8.40 -1.73 -8.29
N LEU A 154 8.10 -2.83 -8.98
CA LEU A 154 7.96 -4.18 -8.44
C LEU A 154 8.92 -5.06 -9.28
N VAL A 155 10.10 -5.35 -8.73
CA VAL A 155 11.16 -6.00 -9.51
C VAL A 155 11.47 -7.37 -8.92
N HIS A 156 11.20 -8.42 -9.69
CA HIS A 156 11.42 -9.83 -9.31
C HIS A 156 10.84 -10.20 -7.94
N MET A 157 9.66 -9.63 -7.58
CA MET A 157 9.02 -9.87 -6.29
C MET A 157 7.51 -10.17 -6.39
N TYR A 158 6.85 -9.79 -7.49
CA TYR A 158 5.39 -9.91 -7.53
C TYR A 158 4.90 -11.37 -7.50
N HIS A 159 5.67 -12.31 -8.03
CA HIS A 159 5.40 -13.73 -7.93
C HIS A 159 5.43 -14.31 -6.50
N GLU A 160 6.01 -13.57 -5.54
CA GLU A 160 6.07 -13.93 -4.11
C GLU A 160 4.89 -13.35 -3.30
N VAL A 161 4.05 -12.49 -3.90
CA VAL A 161 2.92 -11.85 -3.20
C VAL A 161 1.82 -12.87 -2.94
N THR A 162 1.54 -13.10 -1.65
CA THR A 162 0.55 -14.09 -1.19
C THR A 162 -0.89 -13.60 -1.31
N ALA A 163 -1.14 -12.30 -1.17
CA ALA A 163 -2.45 -11.67 -1.24
C ALA A 163 -2.49 -10.59 -2.34
N PRO A 164 -2.38 -10.96 -3.65
CA PRO A 164 -2.15 -10.01 -4.74
C PRO A 164 -3.24 -8.95 -4.88
N TYR A 165 -4.50 -9.30 -4.61
CA TYR A 165 -5.61 -8.36 -4.75
C TYR A 165 -5.64 -7.30 -3.63
N ALA A 166 -5.36 -7.70 -2.37
CA ALA A 166 -5.19 -6.77 -1.26
C ALA A 166 -3.97 -5.88 -1.50
N PHE A 167 -2.84 -6.48 -1.84
CA PHE A 167 -1.60 -5.78 -2.13
C PHE A 167 -1.77 -4.73 -3.24
N LEU A 168 -2.30 -5.10 -4.40
CA LEU A 168 -2.54 -4.18 -5.50
C LEU A 168 -3.58 -3.11 -5.17
N TRP A 169 -4.59 -3.45 -4.37
CA TRP A 169 -5.61 -2.51 -3.94
C TRP A 169 -5.03 -1.37 -3.09
N HIS A 170 -4.09 -1.70 -2.20
CA HIS A 170 -3.35 -0.73 -1.40
C HIS A 170 -2.30 0.00 -2.25
N LEU A 171 -1.51 -0.74 -3.04
CA LEU A 171 -0.43 -0.21 -3.86
C LEU A 171 -0.90 0.87 -4.84
N ARG A 172 -2.01 0.62 -5.56
CA ARG A 172 -2.51 1.59 -6.55
C ARG A 172 -2.90 2.94 -5.95
N ALA A 173 -3.30 2.96 -4.67
CA ALA A 173 -3.62 4.21 -3.97
C ALA A 173 -2.40 5.15 -3.88
N GLY A 174 -1.19 4.62 -3.95
CA GLY A 174 0.06 5.37 -3.96
C GLY A 174 0.34 6.14 -5.25
N LEU A 175 -0.30 5.75 -6.38
CA LEU A 175 -0.07 6.40 -7.67
C LEU A 175 -0.66 7.80 -7.71
N ARG A 176 0.10 8.75 -8.25
CA ARG A 176 -0.40 10.05 -8.72
C ARG A 176 -1.21 9.88 -10.00
N GLN A 177 -1.95 10.91 -10.36
CA GLN A 177 -2.57 10.98 -11.67
C GLN A 177 -1.50 10.87 -12.77
N GLY A 178 -1.67 9.93 -13.70
CA GLY A 178 -0.70 9.64 -14.76
C GLY A 178 0.54 8.85 -14.30
N GLY A 179 0.62 8.45 -13.03
CA GLY A 179 1.66 7.56 -12.51
C GLY A 179 1.55 6.14 -13.07
N GLU A 180 2.65 5.40 -13.02
CA GLU A 180 2.72 4.01 -13.51
C GLU A 180 3.34 3.07 -12.48
N ILE A 181 2.82 1.83 -12.46
CA ILE A 181 3.49 0.71 -11.81
C ILE A 181 4.34 0.02 -12.87
N ILE A 182 5.61 -0.16 -12.58
CA ILE A 182 6.58 -0.87 -13.42
C ILE A 182 6.85 -2.22 -12.78
N VAL A 183 6.49 -3.28 -13.47
CA VAL A 183 6.75 -4.65 -13.03
C VAL A 183 7.84 -5.26 -13.88
N VAL A 184 8.85 -5.84 -13.27
CA VAL A 184 9.87 -6.65 -13.92
C VAL A 184 9.78 -8.05 -13.36
N ASP A 185 9.61 -9.04 -14.24
CA ASP A 185 9.55 -10.44 -13.82
C ASP A 185 9.95 -11.37 -14.98
N ALA A 186 10.19 -12.64 -14.69
CA ALA A 186 10.48 -13.66 -15.69
C ALA A 186 9.17 -14.24 -16.24
N ASP A 187 9.10 -14.38 -17.58
CA ASP A 187 7.94 -14.99 -18.25
C ASP A 187 8.00 -16.52 -18.15
N ARG A 188 7.70 -17.03 -16.99
CA ARG A 188 7.70 -18.48 -16.65
C ARG A 188 6.77 -18.76 -15.49
N GLU A 189 6.60 -20.03 -15.17
CA GLU A 189 5.72 -20.46 -14.07
C GLU A 189 6.12 -19.84 -12.72
N VAL A 190 5.11 -19.50 -11.90
CA VAL A 190 5.31 -18.93 -10.56
C VAL A 190 6.17 -19.84 -9.66
N ARG A 191 5.99 -21.16 -9.74
CA ARG A 191 6.80 -22.13 -8.97
C ARG A 191 8.30 -22.09 -9.34
N GLN A 192 8.64 -21.49 -10.48
CA GLN A 192 10.01 -21.30 -10.96
C GLN A 192 10.51 -19.85 -10.76
N HIS A 193 9.89 -19.11 -9.84
CA HIS A 193 10.19 -17.69 -9.58
C HIS A 193 10.02 -16.83 -10.83
N GLY A 194 8.83 -16.88 -11.43
CA GLY A 194 8.42 -16.04 -12.54
C GLY A 194 6.94 -15.69 -12.43
N MET A 195 6.51 -14.80 -13.29
CA MET A 195 5.11 -14.39 -13.39
C MET A 195 4.70 -14.39 -14.86
N PRO A 196 3.83 -15.32 -15.30
CA PRO A 196 3.34 -15.31 -16.67
C PRO A 196 2.67 -13.97 -17.00
N ARG A 197 2.98 -13.41 -18.17
CA ARG A 197 2.48 -12.07 -18.58
C ARG A 197 0.95 -11.99 -18.57
N THR A 198 0.27 -13.05 -19.00
CA THR A 198 -1.20 -13.10 -19.03
C THR A 198 -1.80 -13.09 -17.64
N GLN A 199 -1.21 -13.82 -16.70
CA GLN A 199 -1.62 -13.85 -15.29
C GLN A 199 -1.42 -12.48 -14.63
N LEU A 200 -0.24 -11.86 -14.84
CA LEU A 200 0.06 -10.52 -14.36
C LEU A 200 -0.98 -9.51 -14.87
N ALA A 201 -1.23 -9.49 -16.18
CA ALA A 201 -2.18 -8.56 -16.79
C ALA A 201 -3.59 -8.74 -16.24
N CYS A 202 -4.04 -9.99 -16.02
CA CYS A 202 -5.34 -10.28 -15.44
C CYS A 202 -5.46 -9.73 -14.01
N GLU A 203 -4.51 -10.03 -13.12
CA GLU A 203 -4.55 -9.59 -11.72
C GLU A 203 -4.55 -8.06 -11.62
N PHE A 204 -3.75 -7.36 -12.42
CA PHE A 204 -3.75 -5.90 -12.47
C PHE A 204 -5.07 -5.34 -13.01
N ALA A 205 -5.60 -5.92 -14.08
CA ALA A 205 -6.88 -5.52 -14.65
C ALA A 205 -8.06 -5.69 -13.66
N ALA A 206 -8.03 -6.72 -12.81
CA ALA A 206 -9.03 -6.91 -11.75
C ALA A 206 -9.07 -5.75 -10.75
N LEU A 207 -7.96 -5.00 -10.62
CA LEU A 207 -7.87 -3.80 -9.78
C LEU A 207 -8.05 -2.49 -10.56
N GLY A 208 -8.48 -2.55 -11.85
CA GLY A 208 -8.66 -1.38 -12.70
C GLY A 208 -7.33 -0.75 -13.14
N LEU A 209 -6.28 -1.54 -13.23
CA LEU A 209 -4.95 -1.17 -13.72
C LEU A 209 -4.74 -1.81 -15.10
N ASP A 210 -4.70 -1.02 -16.17
CA ASP A 210 -4.49 -1.55 -17.52
C ASP A 210 -3.01 -1.50 -17.90
N GLN A 211 -2.56 -2.57 -18.57
CA GLN A 211 -1.22 -2.61 -19.13
C GLN A 211 -1.11 -1.65 -20.32
N VAL A 212 -0.19 -0.71 -20.24
CA VAL A 212 0.02 0.33 -21.27
C VAL A 212 1.27 0.08 -22.12
N ARG A 213 2.24 -0.64 -21.59
CA ARG A 213 3.47 -1.05 -22.31
C ARG A 213 3.98 -2.37 -21.75
N ILE A 214 4.68 -3.12 -22.61
CA ILE A 214 5.45 -4.30 -22.24
C ILE A 214 6.63 -4.44 -23.17
N ALA A 215 7.78 -4.86 -22.65
CA ALA A 215 8.99 -5.16 -23.42
C ALA A 215 9.69 -6.39 -22.82
N THR A 216 10.29 -7.22 -23.66
CA THR A 216 11.21 -8.27 -23.21
C THR A 216 12.59 -7.65 -22.99
N LEU A 217 13.26 -7.96 -21.88
CA LEU A 217 14.59 -7.46 -21.58
C LEU A 217 15.64 -8.25 -22.39
N ALA A 218 16.64 -7.53 -22.89
CA ALA A 218 17.62 -8.10 -23.79
C ALA A 218 18.40 -9.26 -23.16
N GLY A 219 18.57 -10.35 -23.92
CA GLY A 219 19.35 -11.52 -23.50
C GLY A 219 18.72 -12.38 -22.39
N THR A 220 17.46 -12.13 -22.03
CA THR A 220 16.75 -12.85 -20.98
C THR A 220 15.35 -13.28 -21.41
N THR A 221 14.65 -14.05 -20.56
CA THR A 221 13.20 -14.30 -20.66
C THR A 221 12.39 -13.30 -19.85
N ASP A 222 13.05 -12.36 -19.19
CA ASP A 222 12.41 -11.38 -18.34
C ASP A 222 11.74 -10.29 -19.16
N TYR A 223 10.77 -9.64 -18.58
CA TYR A 223 10.04 -8.55 -19.21
C TYR A 223 9.85 -7.39 -18.22
N ALA A 224 9.70 -6.22 -18.77
CA ALA A 224 9.20 -5.04 -18.07
C ALA A 224 7.79 -4.72 -18.58
N ALA A 225 6.83 -4.56 -17.67
CA ALA A 225 5.46 -4.16 -17.97
C ALA A 225 5.08 -2.89 -17.20
N ALA A 226 4.36 -1.97 -17.85
CA ALA A 226 3.89 -0.75 -17.23
C ALA A 226 2.36 -0.75 -17.16
N PHE A 227 1.82 -0.39 -16.00
CA PHE A 227 0.39 -0.33 -15.73
C PHE A 227 -0.03 1.05 -15.26
N ARG A 228 -1.23 1.49 -15.67
CA ARG A 228 -1.86 2.74 -15.24
C ARG A 228 -3.25 2.50 -14.68
N ILE A 229 -3.69 3.41 -13.84
CA ILE A 229 -5.09 3.48 -13.43
C ILE A 229 -5.95 3.83 -14.65
N ALA A 230 -6.84 2.90 -15.03
CA ALA A 230 -7.74 3.04 -16.18
C ALA A 230 -9.22 3.09 -15.74
N ARG A 231 -9.55 2.49 -14.60
CA ARG A 231 -10.92 2.41 -14.07
C ARG A 231 -10.93 2.78 -12.58
N PRO A 232 -12.09 3.14 -12.01
CA PRO A 232 -12.23 3.33 -10.57
C PRO A 232 -11.72 2.12 -9.78
N ARG A 233 -11.25 2.35 -8.55
CA ARG A 233 -10.84 1.25 -7.66
C ARG A 233 -12.08 0.43 -7.30
N PRO A 234 -12.05 -0.89 -7.52
CA PRO A 234 -13.19 -1.75 -7.17
C PRO A 234 -13.37 -1.85 -5.65
N GLU A 235 -14.58 -2.11 -5.21
CA GLU A 235 -14.82 -2.51 -3.83
C GLU A 235 -14.21 -3.89 -3.59
N PRO A 236 -13.55 -4.14 -2.44
CA PRO A 236 -12.83 -5.39 -2.17
C PRO A 236 -13.66 -6.65 -2.46
N GLY A 237 -14.90 -6.70 -1.99
CA GLY A 237 -15.81 -7.85 -2.18
C GLY A 237 -16.31 -8.04 -3.62
N SER A 238 -16.08 -7.09 -4.53
CA SER A 238 -16.45 -7.19 -5.94
C SER A 238 -15.33 -7.72 -6.83
N ILE A 239 -14.11 -7.82 -6.31
CA ILE A 239 -12.94 -8.30 -7.06
C ILE A 239 -13.09 -9.78 -7.32
N LYS A 240 -12.87 -10.19 -8.57
CA LYS A 240 -12.84 -11.61 -8.97
C LYS A 240 -11.40 -12.04 -9.16
N ALA A 241 -11.04 -13.17 -8.55
CA ALA A 241 -9.74 -13.78 -8.76
C ALA A 241 -9.57 -14.21 -10.23
N CYS A 242 -8.34 -14.05 -10.73
CA CYS A 242 -7.94 -14.58 -12.02
C CYS A 242 -7.59 -16.05 -11.87
N GLY A 243 -8.31 -16.94 -12.57
CA GLY A 243 -7.95 -18.34 -12.64
C GLY A 243 -6.57 -18.53 -13.27
N THR A 244 -5.90 -19.63 -12.91
CA THR A 244 -4.63 -20.01 -13.52
C THR A 244 -4.82 -20.15 -15.03
N GLN A 245 -4.19 -19.31 -15.80
CA GLN A 245 -4.16 -19.41 -17.26
C GLN A 245 -3.18 -20.54 -17.60
N SER A 246 -3.73 -21.72 -17.98
CA SER A 246 -2.96 -22.88 -18.46
C SER A 246 -2.51 -22.68 -19.90
#